data_dc81482a52f359fa0346ffe03307faf1
#
_entry.id   dc81482a52f359fa0346ffe03307faf1
#
_cell.length_a   1.000
_cell.length_b   1.000
_cell.length_c   1.000
_cell.angle_alpha   90.00
_cell.angle_beta   90.00
_cell.angle_gamma   90.00
#
_symmetry.space_group_name_H-M   'P 1'
#
loop_
_entity.id
_entity.type
_entity.pdbx_description
1 polymer ?
#
loop_
_entity_poly.entity_id
_entity_poly.type
_entity_poly.pdbx_seq_one_letter_code
_entity_poly.pdbx_strand_id
1 'polypeptide(L)' 'MKQSDHFRENAENCAQLAERATDEPTHLRYKRMEAAWRALAEEQDWLDGETPPVGVGKK' A
#
# COMPACT_ATOMS: atom_id res chain seq x y z
N MET A 1 8.06 -12.73 -9.37
CA MET A 1 7.08 -11.99 -8.61
C MET A 1 6.83 -10.65 -9.19
N LYS A 2 5.60 -10.18 -9.11
CA LYS A 2 5.31 -8.87 -9.64
C LYS A 2 5.73 -7.78 -8.70
N GLN A 3 6.01 -6.64 -9.23
CA GLN A 3 6.37 -5.48 -8.43
C GLN A 3 5.27 -5.13 -7.44
N SER A 4 4.01 -5.22 -7.89
CA SER A 4 2.90 -4.87 -7.01
C SER A 4 2.79 -5.84 -5.84
N ASP A 5 3.22 -7.07 -6.00
CA ASP A 5 3.21 -8.02 -4.90
C ASP A 5 4.19 -7.60 -3.82
N HIS A 6 5.34 -7.08 -4.22
CA HIS A 6 6.31 -6.56 -3.26
C HIS A 6 5.73 -5.37 -2.50
N PHE A 7 5.03 -4.50 -3.21
CA PHE A 7 4.44 -3.34 -2.56
C PHE A 7 3.38 -3.76 -1.56
N ARG A 8 2.57 -4.76 -1.91
CA ARG A 8 1.55 -5.24 -1.00
C ARG A 8 2.16 -5.90 0.21
N GLU A 9 3.24 -6.62 0.02
CA GLU A 9 3.94 -7.26 1.10
C GLU A 9 4.49 -6.21 2.06
N ASN A 10 5.05 -5.14 1.52
CA ASN A 10 5.55 -4.06 2.35
C ASN A 10 4.43 -3.38 3.11
N ALA A 11 3.26 -3.22 2.46
CA ALA A 11 2.12 -2.64 3.14
C ALA A 11 1.68 -3.51 4.31
N GLU A 12 1.68 -4.82 4.10
CA GLU A 12 1.31 -5.75 5.15
C GLU A 12 2.27 -5.64 6.32
N ASN A 13 3.57 -5.57 6.03
CA ASN A 13 4.57 -5.45 7.08
C ASN A 13 4.36 -4.16 7.86
N CYS A 14 4.07 -3.07 7.18
CA CYS A 14 3.82 -1.81 7.87
C CYS A 14 2.58 -1.90 8.74
N ALA A 15 1.54 -2.58 8.28
CA ALA A 15 0.34 -2.74 9.07
C ALA A 15 0.64 -3.50 10.37
N GLN A 16 1.44 -4.55 10.26
CA GLN A 16 1.81 -5.31 11.45
C GLN A 16 2.64 -4.48 12.41
N LEU A 17 3.55 -3.69 11.87
CA LEU A 17 4.36 -2.83 12.71
C LEU A 17 3.52 -1.76 13.38
N ALA A 18 2.50 -1.27 12.69
CA ALA A 18 1.59 -0.30 13.29
C ALA A 18 0.86 -0.91 14.48
N GLU A 19 0.45 -2.16 14.34
CA GLU A 19 -0.27 -2.82 15.41
C GLU A 19 0.61 -3.05 16.63
N ARG A 20 1.90 -3.24 16.40
CA ARG A 20 2.83 -3.47 17.50
C ARG A 20 3.32 -2.19 18.14
N ALA A 21 3.10 -1.06 17.50
CA ALA A 21 3.59 0.21 18.02
C ALA A 21 2.92 0.52 19.35
N THR A 22 3.71 0.97 20.31
CA THR A 22 3.19 1.26 21.63
C THR A 22 2.85 2.72 21.80
N ASP A 23 3.26 3.58 20.89
CA ASP A 23 2.96 4.99 20.98
C ASP A 23 2.23 5.44 19.73
N GLU A 24 1.44 6.49 19.89
CA GLU A 24 0.61 6.98 18.82
C GLU A 24 1.38 7.48 17.62
N PRO A 25 2.43 8.31 17.79
CA PRO A 25 3.14 8.81 16.62
C PRO A 25 3.72 7.70 15.75
N THR A 26 4.26 6.66 16.38
CA THR A 26 4.83 5.54 15.63
C THR A 26 3.74 4.77 14.92
N HIS A 27 2.61 4.56 15.58
CA HIS A 27 1.48 3.88 14.97
C HIS A 27 1.03 4.61 13.71
N LEU A 28 0.86 5.93 13.81
CA LEU A 28 0.40 6.73 12.69
C LEU A 28 1.41 6.71 11.55
N ARG A 29 2.70 6.74 11.89
CA ARG A 29 3.74 6.70 10.87
C ARG A 29 3.63 5.42 10.04
N TYR A 30 3.50 4.28 10.69
CA TYR A 30 3.39 3.02 9.96
C TYR A 30 2.09 2.92 9.19
N LYS A 31 1.00 3.50 9.72
CA LYS A 31 -0.25 3.51 8.97
C LYS A 31 -0.12 4.32 7.69
N ARG A 32 0.61 5.42 7.74
CA ARG A 32 0.83 6.21 6.54
C ARG A 32 1.69 5.45 5.53
N MET A 33 2.69 4.75 6.02
CA MET A 33 3.54 3.96 5.14
C MET A 33 2.75 2.84 4.50
N GLU A 34 1.87 2.21 5.26
CA GLU A 34 1.02 1.17 4.72
C GLU A 34 0.16 1.72 3.58
N ALA A 35 -0.46 2.87 3.80
CA ALA A 35 -1.30 3.48 2.78
C ALA A 35 -0.50 3.82 1.53
N ALA A 36 0.71 4.32 1.71
CA ALA A 36 1.56 4.66 0.58
C ALA A 36 1.93 3.42 -0.23
N TRP A 37 2.27 2.33 0.44
CA TRP A 37 2.62 1.11 -0.26
C TRP A 37 1.43 0.53 -1.01
N ARG A 38 0.23 0.61 -0.42
CA ARG A 38 -0.97 0.13 -1.09
C ARG A 38 -1.26 0.95 -2.34
N ALA A 39 -1.08 2.26 -2.25
CA ALA A 39 -1.29 3.13 -3.41
C ALA A 39 -0.31 2.79 -4.52
N LEU A 40 0.94 2.53 -4.17
CA LEU A 40 1.94 2.14 -5.16
C LEU A 40 1.57 0.81 -5.81
N ALA A 41 1.06 -0.12 -5.03
CA ALA A 41 0.67 -1.41 -5.57
C ALA A 41 -0.45 -1.27 -6.58
N GLU A 42 -1.42 -0.44 -6.27
CA GLU A 42 -2.54 -0.23 -7.18
C GLU A 42 -2.08 0.45 -8.46
N GLU A 43 -1.20 1.41 -8.32
CA GLU A 43 -0.68 2.11 -9.47
C GLU A 43 0.12 1.16 -10.36
N GLN A 44 0.90 0.29 -9.75
CA GLN A 44 1.68 -0.66 -10.51
C GLN A 44 0.79 -1.65 -11.25
N ASP A 45 -0.28 -2.10 -10.60
CA ASP A 45 -1.23 -2.99 -11.25
C ASP A 45 -1.85 -2.32 -12.47
N TRP A 46 -2.16 -1.05 -12.35
CA TRP A 46 -2.73 -0.32 -13.46
C TRP A 46 -1.73 -0.20 -14.60
N LEU A 47 -0.47 0.10 -14.28
CA LEU A 47 0.57 0.20 -15.29
C LEU A 47 0.80 -1.14 -15.98
N ASP A 48 0.63 -2.22 -15.24
CA ASP A 48 0.77 -3.55 -15.82
C ASP A 48 -0.49 -3.98 -16.57
N GLY A 49 -1.52 -3.18 -16.52
CA GLY A 49 -2.74 -3.47 -17.26
C GLY A 49 -3.66 -4.45 -16.58
N GLU A 50 -3.45 -4.71 -15.30
CA GLU A 50 -4.25 -5.72 -14.63
C GLU A 50 -5.55 -5.16 -14.08
N THR A 51 -5.52 -3.98 -13.52
CA THR A 51 -6.73 -3.35 -13.03
C THR A 51 -6.62 -1.86 -13.27
N PRO A 52 -7.71 -1.21 -13.65
CA PRO A 52 -7.67 0.24 -13.80
C PRO A 52 -7.69 0.90 -12.43
N PRO A 53 -7.10 2.08 -12.31
CA PRO A 53 -7.12 2.78 -11.03
C PRO A 53 -8.52 3.24 -10.72
N VAL A 54 -8.84 3.22 -9.44
CA VAL A 54 -10.16 3.60 -8.99
C VAL A 54 -10.39 5.06 -9.28
N GLY A 55 -11.54 5.35 -9.83
CA GLY A 55 -11.93 6.73 -10.05
C GLY A 55 -11.39 7.34 -11.31
N VAL A 56 -10.51 6.63 -11.99
CA VAL A 56 -9.95 7.18 -13.19
C VAL A 56 -10.59 6.59 -14.42
N GLY A 57 -10.96 5.39 -14.34
CA GLY A 57 -11.45 4.72 -15.51
C GLY A 57 -12.75 5.23 -15.99
N LYS A 58 -13.32 6.15 -15.30
CA LYS A 58 -14.48 6.50 -15.63
C LYS A 58 -14.43 7.52 -16.55
N LYS A 59 -14.23 7.84 -17.15
CA LYS A 59 -14.19 8.82 -18.00
C LYS A 59 -14.90 8.57 -19.03
#